data_0ba9053848e51ff235e33fd022d9925f
#
_entry.id   0ba9053848e51ff235e33fd022d9925f
#
_cell.length_a   1.000
_cell.length_b   1.000
_cell.length_c   1.000
_cell.angle_alpha   90.00
_cell.angle_beta   90.00
_cell.angle_gamma   90.00
#
_symmetry.space_group_name_H-M   'P 1'
#
loop_
_entity.id
_entity.type
_entity.pdbx_description
1 polymer ?
#
loop_
_entity_poly.entity_id
_entity_poly.type
_entity_poly.pdbx_seq_one_letter_code
_entity_poly.pdbx_strand_id
1 'polypeptide(L)'
;MKSEKLQTKINKYFTIFTICIITTLSVIIGLCSSYKLQAETGENLADTARQISMQLDQFMWNHYHQLDLLKAADVLVTDDSYQITSTLINQLHDSFPSFSWVGVTDADGIVKASSGDILLDSDISERPVFIQGAKGDFIGDVHEALLLSDLLPNPANEPLRFVDISSPLYDQNGDFKGVLAAHLNWDWAQERVSMTTESFRDSQKMEVLVLSKDHDVLLGPKKLIGASLVQTMAKTDQDNDRQWASITWPDDQTYLTGFTASTGYDDYDGLGWTIVVRQPVEIAYNNIVQLVLLLIASGGVLLLLFMMLSSIISKKLTEPLNRLSEVATLLKSGRKVPMPDSNGICELENLESALSNLFSDLNITDAALSEMKTIATTDPLTSLKNRLGFENSINQCSKTLDPLSHSLAILYLDLDGFKIVNDRYGHDIGDKLLIEISSRLTTAARSNEILSRIGGDEFLLALIVPVGAAVSVIEPIARHIIEAINRPFPCETHEIQVGCSIGCAVYPEDSTELQTVIKYADKALYYSKYHGKNRFTMYSSGISSR
;
A
#
# COMPACT_ATOMS: atom_id res chain seq x y z
N MET A 1 -55.11 8.11 -13.41
CA MET A 1 -53.67 7.99 -13.55
C MET A 1 -53.31 7.94 -15.01
N LYS A 2 -52.64 8.96 -15.59
CA LYS A 2 -52.12 8.89 -16.96
C LYS A 2 -51.08 7.79 -17.04
N SER A 3 -51.27 6.82 -17.91
CA SER A 3 -50.27 5.77 -18.17
C SER A 3 -49.02 6.42 -18.77
N GLU A 4 -47.92 6.44 -18.04
CA GLU A 4 -46.63 6.86 -18.58
C GLU A 4 -46.17 5.86 -19.64
N LYS A 5 -45.54 6.37 -20.71
CA LYS A 5 -44.95 5.52 -21.76
C LYS A 5 -43.92 4.57 -21.17
N LEU A 6 -43.90 3.32 -21.59
CA LEU A 6 -43.00 2.27 -21.11
C LEU A 6 -41.52 2.72 -21.16
N GLN A 7 -41.14 3.41 -22.26
CA GLN A 7 -39.81 3.99 -22.44
C GLN A 7 -39.42 4.95 -21.28
N THR A 8 -40.35 5.84 -20.88
CA THR A 8 -40.10 6.80 -19.81
C THR A 8 -39.92 6.08 -18.47
N LYS A 9 -40.70 5.04 -18.22
CA LYS A 9 -40.58 4.23 -16.99
C LYS A 9 -39.23 3.49 -16.94
N ILE A 10 -38.86 2.82 -18.04
CA ILE A 10 -37.59 2.10 -18.12
C ILE A 10 -36.43 3.06 -17.85
N ASN A 11 -36.37 4.19 -18.58
CA ASN A 11 -35.29 5.16 -18.37
C ASN A 11 -35.26 5.71 -16.95
N LYS A 12 -36.43 6.00 -16.36
CA LYS A 12 -36.54 6.49 -14.98
C LYS A 12 -35.99 5.48 -13.97
N TYR A 13 -36.42 4.21 -14.06
CA TYR A 13 -35.92 3.19 -13.14
C TYR A 13 -34.44 2.88 -13.34
N PHE A 14 -33.98 2.83 -14.59
CA PHE A 14 -32.55 2.62 -14.90
C PHE A 14 -31.70 3.77 -14.36
N THR A 15 -32.14 5.01 -14.54
CA THR A 15 -31.44 6.19 -14.02
C THR A 15 -31.39 6.17 -12.48
N ILE A 16 -32.53 5.89 -11.83
CA ILE A 16 -32.58 5.79 -10.36
C ILE A 16 -31.64 4.68 -9.87
N PHE A 17 -31.68 3.52 -10.49
CA PHE A 17 -30.84 2.38 -10.14
C PHE A 17 -29.35 2.70 -10.30
N THR A 18 -28.99 3.34 -11.43
CA THR A 18 -27.59 3.76 -11.69
C THR A 18 -27.13 4.81 -10.67
N ILE A 19 -27.98 5.80 -10.33
CA ILE A 19 -27.67 6.80 -9.31
C ILE A 19 -27.46 6.11 -7.94
N CYS A 20 -28.36 5.20 -7.57
CA CYS A 20 -28.22 4.47 -6.30
C CYS A 20 -26.91 3.69 -6.23
N ILE A 21 -26.54 2.97 -7.29
CA ILE A 21 -25.29 2.21 -7.34
C ILE A 21 -24.09 3.14 -7.24
N ILE A 22 -24.03 4.19 -8.08
CA ILE A 22 -22.92 5.13 -8.10
C ILE A 22 -22.78 5.80 -6.73
N THR A 23 -23.90 6.27 -6.16
CA THR A 23 -23.88 6.94 -4.85
C THR A 23 -23.42 5.99 -3.74
N THR A 24 -23.98 4.78 -3.70
CA THR A 24 -23.60 3.78 -2.69
C THR A 24 -22.13 3.41 -2.81
N LEU A 25 -21.65 3.15 -4.03
CA LEU A 25 -20.25 2.81 -4.28
C LEU A 25 -19.31 3.97 -3.93
N SER A 26 -19.69 5.20 -4.31
CA SER A 26 -18.90 6.41 -4.00
C SER A 26 -18.83 6.66 -2.49
N VAL A 27 -19.92 6.47 -1.77
CA VAL A 27 -19.96 6.60 -0.30
C VAL A 27 -19.06 5.53 0.35
N ILE A 28 -19.19 4.27 -0.07
CA ILE A 28 -18.37 3.18 0.48
C ILE A 28 -16.89 3.43 0.21
N ILE A 29 -16.52 3.74 -1.04
CA ILE A 29 -15.13 4.04 -1.40
C ILE A 29 -14.63 5.27 -0.63
N GLY A 30 -15.44 6.33 -0.56
CA GLY A 30 -15.09 7.56 0.17
C GLY A 30 -14.84 7.30 1.65
N LEU A 31 -15.72 6.58 2.33
CA LEU A 31 -15.57 6.23 3.74
C LEU A 31 -14.36 5.31 3.99
N CYS A 32 -14.21 4.25 3.17
CA CYS A 32 -13.09 3.33 3.31
C CYS A 32 -11.75 4.03 3.04
N SER A 33 -11.67 4.88 2.01
CA SER A 33 -10.46 5.62 1.69
C SER A 33 -10.14 6.67 2.74
N SER A 34 -11.15 7.37 3.26
CA SER A 34 -10.98 8.33 4.35
C SER A 34 -10.43 7.67 5.61
N TYR A 35 -11.02 6.57 6.03
CA TYR A 35 -10.58 5.83 7.21
C TYR A 35 -9.15 5.29 7.04
N LYS A 36 -8.86 4.68 5.88
CA LYS A 36 -7.54 4.15 5.59
C LYS A 36 -6.47 5.24 5.53
N LEU A 37 -6.76 6.36 4.86
CA LEU A 37 -5.81 7.47 4.75
C LEU A 37 -5.55 8.14 6.09
N GLN A 38 -6.59 8.29 6.93
CA GLN A 38 -6.45 8.80 8.29
C GLN A 38 -5.55 7.91 9.13
N ALA A 39 -5.77 6.59 9.10
CA ALA A 39 -4.94 5.64 9.83
C ALA A 39 -3.49 5.65 9.32
N GLU A 40 -3.29 5.59 8.00
CA GLU A 40 -1.97 5.60 7.38
C GLU A 40 -1.19 6.89 7.69
N THR A 41 -1.87 8.05 7.61
CA THR A 41 -1.24 9.33 7.98
C THR A 41 -0.92 9.38 9.47
N GLY A 42 -1.84 8.93 10.32
CA GLY A 42 -1.62 8.87 11.78
C GLY A 42 -0.45 7.96 12.16
N GLU A 43 -0.36 6.79 11.57
CA GLU A 43 0.75 5.86 11.76
C GLU A 43 2.08 6.46 11.28
N ASN A 44 2.11 7.12 10.12
CA ASN A 44 3.30 7.80 9.62
C ASN A 44 3.78 8.91 10.57
N LEU A 45 2.84 9.67 11.17
CA LEU A 45 3.19 10.69 12.17
C LEU A 45 3.77 10.04 13.44
N ALA A 46 3.20 8.93 13.89
CA ALA A 46 3.71 8.18 15.04
C ALA A 46 5.09 7.56 14.77
N ASP A 47 5.30 7.01 13.57
CA ASP A 47 6.60 6.48 13.15
C ASP A 47 7.65 7.58 13.06
N THR A 48 7.28 8.75 12.56
CA THR A 48 8.17 9.92 12.54
C THR A 48 8.51 10.36 13.97
N ALA A 49 7.54 10.39 14.88
CA ALA A 49 7.78 10.69 16.29
C ALA A 49 8.74 9.68 16.92
N ARG A 50 8.56 8.38 16.64
CA ARG A 50 9.45 7.31 17.12
C ARG A 50 10.86 7.44 16.57
N GLN A 51 11.00 7.76 15.28
CA GLN A 51 12.30 7.96 14.67
C GLN A 51 13.05 9.13 15.32
N ILE A 52 12.36 10.25 15.56
CA ILE A 52 12.93 11.41 16.23
C ILE A 52 13.32 11.06 17.67
N SER A 53 12.44 10.36 18.42
CA SER A 53 12.74 9.89 19.77
C SER A 53 14.03 9.08 19.82
N MET A 54 14.16 8.08 18.96
CA MET A 54 15.37 7.26 18.88
C MET A 54 16.63 8.07 18.57
N GLN A 55 16.53 9.06 17.69
CA GLN A 55 17.67 9.94 17.35
C GLN A 55 18.09 10.82 18.53
N LEU A 56 17.12 11.35 19.29
CA LEU A 56 17.39 12.15 20.47
C LEU A 56 18.02 11.29 21.58
N ASP A 57 17.46 10.11 21.86
CA ASP A 57 17.97 9.18 22.85
C ASP A 57 19.39 8.69 22.49
N GLN A 58 19.61 8.32 21.23
CA GLN A 58 20.93 7.90 20.75
C GLN A 58 21.96 9.04 20.83
N PHE A 59 21.54 10.29 20.57
CA PHE A 59 22.42 11.44 20.72
C PHE A 59 22.82 11.63 22.19
N MET A 60 21.87 11.56 23.11
CA MET A 60 22.13 11.66 24.56
C MET A 60 23.01 10.52 25.03
N TRP A 61 22.73 9.29 24.63
CA TRP A 61 23.55 8.12 24.93
C TRP A 61 25.01 8.29 24.48
N ASN A 62 25.23 8.76 23.26
CA ASN A 62 26.57 9.00 22.72
C ASN A 62 27.35 10.01 23.55
N HIS A 63 26.70 11.13 23.96
CA HIS A 63 27.36 12.19 24.71
C HIS A 63 27.61 11.78 26.16
N TYR A 64 26.70 11.03 26.76
CA TYR A 64 26.90 10.41 28.06
C TYR A 64 28.15 9.49 28.05
N HIS A 65 28.26 8.62 27.06
CA HIS A 65 29.40 7.71 26.93
C HIS A 65 30.72 8.42 26.62
N GLN A 66 30.67 9.54 25.89
CA GLN A 66 31.89 10.35 25.70
C GLN A 66 32.43 10.90 27.02
N LEU A 67 31.54 11.34 27.93
CA LEU A 67 31.92 11.76 29.27
C LEU A 67 32.36 10.59 30.15
N ASP A 68 31.72 9.46 30.06
CA ASP A 68 32.08 8.26 30.79
C ASP A 68 33.49 7.74 30.38
N LEU A 69 33.81 7.81 29.08
CA LEU A 69 35.17 7.53 28.61
C LEU A 69 36.21 8.52 29.17
N LEU A 70 35.85 9.80 29.26
CA LEU A 70 36.73 10.80 29.89
C LEU A 70 36.86 10.54 31.39
N LYS A 71 35.78 10.21 32.11
CA LYS A 71 35.74 9.82 33.51
C LYS A 71 36.68 8.65 33.83
N ALA A 72 36.79 7.68 32.91
CA ALA A 72 37.67 6.54 33.04
C ALA A 72 39.17 6.89 32.98
N ALA A 73 39.51 8.14 32.63
CA ALA A 73 40.90 8.58 32.59
C ALA A 73 41.38 8.94 34.01
N ASP A 74 42.29 8.14 34.56
CA ASP A 74 42.88 8.34 35.90
C ASP A 74 43.43 9.75 36.13
N VAL A 75 43.81 10.44 35.07
CA VAL A 75 44.38 11.78 35.12
C VAL A 75 43.42 12.83 35.70
N LEU A 76 42.11 12.64 35.57
CA LEU A 76 41.12 13.56 36.14
C LEU A 76 41.17 13.66 37.66
N VAL A 77 41.70 12.64 38.31
CA VAL A 77 41.83 12.56 39.80
C VAL A 77 43.26 12.56 40.28
N THR A 78 44.26 12.38 39.39
CA THR A 78 45.70 12.31 39.74
C THR A 78 46.48 13.54 39.29
N ASP A 79 45.92 14.43 38.47
CA ASP A 79 46.56 15.66 37.98
C ASP A 79 46.35 16.81 38.99
N ASP A 80 47.19 16.92 39.99
CA ASP A 80 47.14 17.99 41.01
C ASP A 80 47.22 19.41 40.41
N SER A 81 47.78 19.54 39.23
CA SER A 81 47.91 20.83 38.52
C SER A 81 46.75 21.15 37.60
N TYR A 82 45.88 20.18 37.32
CA TYR A 82 44.77 20.24 36.35
C TYR A 82 45.15 20.65 34.93
N GLN A 83 46.45 20.67 34.57
CA GLN A 83 46.92 21.08 33.24
C GLN A 83 46.57 20.05 32.17
N ILE A 84 46.78 18.77 32.45
CA ILE A 84 46.44 17.68 31.54
C ILE A 84 44.91 17.56 31.45
N THR A 85 44.24 17.66 32.58
CA THR A 85 42.78 17.67 32.70
C THR A 85 42.16 18.77 31.84
N SER A 86 42.64 20.02 31.93
CA SER A 86 42.19 21.14 31.08
C SER A 86 42.44 20.88 29.61
N THR A 87 43.60 20.27 29.26
CA THR A 87 43.87 19.92 27.86
C THR A 87 42.89 18.91 27.31
N LEU A 88 42.56 17.85 28.07
CA LEU A 88 41.60 16.84 27.66
C LEU A 88 40.16 17.40 27.53
N ILE A 89 39.74 18.24 28.49
CA ILE A 89 38.46 18.92 28.47
C ILE A 89 38.33 19.81 27.24
N ASN A 90 39.35 20.60 26.91
CA ASN A 90 39.33 21.46 25.73
C ASN A 90 39.30 20.63 24.43
N GLN A 91 40.07 19.53 24.37
CA GLN A 91 40.02 18.61 23.22
C GLN A 91 38.63 17.98 23.03
N LEU A 92 37.96 17.57 24.11
CA LEU A 92 36.59 17.07 24.06
C LEU A 92 35.64 18.16 23.55
N HIS A 93 35.69 19.35 24.13
CA HIS A 93 34.86 20.49 23.73
C HIS A 93 35.06 20.87 22.25
N ASP A 94 36.33 20.96 21.80
CA ASP A 94 36.65 21.30 20.42
C ASP A 94 36.21 20.22 19.43
N SER A 95 36.24 18.95 19.85
CA SER A 95 35.81 17.82 19.01
C SER A 95 34.28 17.67 18.92
N PHE A 96 33.58 18.12 19.94
CA PHE A 96 32.11 17.99 20.03
C PHE A 96 31.49 19.32 20.44
N PRO A 97 31.16 20.20 19.48
CA PRO A 97 30.59 21.54 19.73
C PRO A 97 29.24 21.55 20.46
N SER A 98 28.58 20.41 20.56
CA SER A 98 27.37 20.26 21.38
C SER A 98 27.60 20.42 22.88
N PHE A 99 28.81 20.15 23.35
CA PHE A 99 29.21 20.51 24.72
C PHE A 99 29.47 22.01 24.76
N SER A 100 28.57 22.78 25.35
CA SER A 100 28.76 24.21 25.56
C SER A 100 29.75 24.49 26.67
N TRP A 101 29.83 23.58 27.62
CA TRP A 101 30.78 23.65 28.75
C TRP A 101 31.04 22.24 29.29
N VAL A 102 32.29 21.97 29.62
CA VAL A 102 32.72 20.77 30.36
C VAL A 102 33.65 21.26 31.47
N GLY A 103 33.49 20.70 32.65
CA GLY A 103 34.34 21.07 33.79
C GLY A 103 34.48 19.94 34.79
N VAL A 104 35.56 20.03 35.57
CA VAL A 104 35.88 19.16 36.70
C VAL A 104 35.96 20.02 37.95
N THR A 105 35.25 19.58 38.99
CA THR A 105 35.30 20.23 40.32
C THR A 105 36.20 19.42 41.27
N ASP A 106 36.59 20.06 42.39
CA ASP A 106 37.03 19.34 43.55
C ASP A 106 35.84 18.80 44.38
N ALA A 107 36.15 18.18 45.53
CA ALA A 107 35.17 17.60 46.45
C ALA A 107 34.23 18.65 47.08
N ASP A 108 34.66 19.88 47.16
CA ASP A 108 33.87 21.00 47.71
C ASP A 108 33.02 21.70 46.66
N GLY A 109 33.11 21.32 45.40
CA GLY A 109 32.33 21.89 44.30
C GLY A 109 32.97 23.11 43.64
N ILE A 110 34.26 23.34 43.86
CA ILE A 110 35.00 24.41 43.17
C ILE A 110 35.52 23.88 41.84
N VAL A 111 35.22 24.58 40.75
CA VAL A 111 35.67 24.22 39.39
C VAL A 111 37.19 24.38 39.27
N LYS A 112 37.92 23.29 39.00
CA LYS A 112 39.37 23.26 38.89
C LYS A 112 39.90 23.20 37.47
N ALA A 113 39.12 22.67 36.57
CA ALA A 113 39.40 22.69 35.13
C ALA A 113 38.08 22.83 34.35
N SER A 114 38.09 23.57 33.27
CA SER A 114 36.90 23.74 32.43
C SER A 114 37.26 24.14 31.02
N SER A 115 36.32 23.93 30.10
CA SER A 115 36.46 24.34 28.71
C SER A 115 36.54 25.86 28.60
N GLY A 116 37.61 26.36 27.96
CA GLY A 116 37.85 27.80 27.78
C GLY A 116 38.00 28.58 29.10
N ASP A 117 38.36 27.90 30.17
CA ASP A 117 38.49 28.47 31.53
C ASP A 117 37.20 29.14 32.07
N ILE A 118 36.05 28.82 31.47
CA ILE A 118 34.74 29.36 31.87
C ILE A 118 34.37 28.75 33.22
N LEU A 119 33.99 29.61 34.19
CA LEU A 119 33.68 29.27 35.59
C LEU A 119 34.88 28.70 36.38
N LEU A 120 36.13 28.83 35.89
CA LEU A 120 37.31 28.42 36.67
C LEU A 120 37.31 29.09 38.04
N ASP A 121 37.65 28.31 39.10
CA ASP A 121 37.61 28.70 40.51
C ASP A 121 36.24 29.16 41.05
N SER A 122 35.17 28.99 40.30
CA SER A 122 33.79 29.28 40.74
C SER A 122 33.24 28.14 41.59
N ASP A 123 32.46 28.51 42.59
CA ASP A 123 31.73 27.58 43.45
C ASP A 123 30.40 27.19 42.81
N ILE A 124 30.25 25.92 42.50
CA ILE A 124 29.01 25.33 41.95
C ILE A 124 28.41 24.26 42.89
N SER A 125 28.82 24.22 44.14
CA SER A 125 28.39 23.22 45.14
C SER A 125 26.89 23.20 45.39
N GLU A 126 26.19 24.33 45.20
CA GLU A 126 24.72 24.44 45.32
C GLU A 126 23.98 24.16 43.98
N ARG A 127 24.69 23.87 42.90
CA ARG A 127 24.06 23.64 41.60
C ARG A 127 23.58 22.20 41.45
N PRO A 128 22.43 21.96 40.81
CA PRO A 128 21.91 20.60 40.60
C PRO A 128 22.93 19.66 39.94
N VAL A 129 23.69 20.14 38.97
CA VAL A 129 24.72 19.38 38.25
C VAL A 129 25.80 18.82 39.19
N PHE A 130 26.19 19.57 40.21
CA PHE A 130 27.12 19.09 41.23
C PHE A 130 26.41 18.22 42.27
N ILE A 131 25.29 18.70 42.85
CA ILE A 131 24.57 18.00 43.92
C ILE A 131 24.13 16.60 43.49
N GLN A 132 23.66 16.46 42.30
CA GLN A 132 23.21 15.15 41.79
C GLN A 132 24.38 14.31 41.28
N GLY A 133 25.32 14.93 40.55
CA GLY A 133 26.56 14.28 40.10
C GLY A 133 27.40 13.69 41.19
N ALA A 134 27.46 14.33 42.40
CA ALA A 134 28.15 13.79 43.57
C ALA A 134 27.48 12.52 44.13
N LYS A 135 26.19 12.29 43.87
CA LYS A 135 25.47 11.10 44.36
C LYS A 135 25.57 9.91 43.39
N GLY A 136 25.87 10.16 42.13
CA GLY A 136 25.96 9.15 41.06
C GLY A 136 25.93 9.81 39.71
N ASP A 137 25.94 8.98 38.65
CA ASP A 137 25.79 9.48 37.32
C ASP A 137 24.40 10.13 37.18
N PHE A 138 24.36 11.35 36.65
CA PHE A 138 23.16 12.17 36.56
C PHE A 138 23.05 12.78 35.18
N ILE A 139 21.85 12.68 34.60
CA ILE A 139 21.47 13.37 33.38
C ILE A 139 20.25 14.21 33.73
N GLY A 140 20.39 15.56 33.68
CA GLY A 140 19.33 16.50 33.98
C GLY A 140 18.48 16.78 32.77
N ASP A 141 17.21 17.17 32.98
CA ASP A 141 16.33 17.60 31.90
C ASP A 141 16.67 19.02 31.40
N VAL A 142 16.09 19.40 30.28
CA VAL A 142 16.32 20.72 29.65
C VAL A 142 15.97 21.86 30.59
N HIS A 143 16.91 22.76 30.82
CA HIS A 143 16.73 23.93 31.70
C HIS A 143 17.52 25.13 31.20
N GLU A 144 17.25 26.32 31.75
CA GLU A 144 17.99 27.55 31.52
C GLU A 144 19.10 27.67 32.56
N ALA A 145 20.37 27.67 32.14
CA ALA A 145 21.49 27.87 33.04
C ALA A 145 21.87 29.36 33.11
N LEU A 146 21.24 30.10 34.00
CA LEU A 146 21.39 31.56 34.13
C LEU A 146 22.86 32.03 34.24
N LEU A 147 23.68 31.30 34.98
CA LEU A 147 25.09 31.67 35.17
C LEU A 147 25.92 31.49 33.89
N LEU A 148 25.68 30.42 33.17
CA LEU A 148 26.42 30.05 31.96
C LEU A 148 25.94 30.85 30.73
N SER A 149 24.66 31.18 30.69
CA SER A 149 24.08 31.96 29.59
C SER A 149 24.68 33.36 29.46
N ASP A 150 25.14 33.96 30.56
CA ASP A 150 25.80 35.27 30.59
C ASP A 150 27.27 35.20 30.10
N LEU A 151 27.88 34.03 30.12
CA LEU A 151 29.28 33.83 29.78
C LEU A 151 29.51 33.26 28.39
N LEU A 152 28.49 32.65 27.80
CA LEU A 152 28.57 32.04 26.49
C LEU A 152 28.11 33.01 25.38
N PRO A 153 28.69 32.89 24.17
CA PRO A 153 28.22 33.66 23.01
C PRO A 153 26.74 33.38 22.71
N ASN A 154 25.91 34.40 22.71
CA ASN A 154 24.47 34.31 22.38
C ASN A 154 24.11 35.31 21.29
N PRO A 155 24.46 35.05 20.02
CA PRO A 155 24.17 35.96 18.91
C PRO A 155 22.67 36.12 18.62
N ALA A 156 21.86 35.12 18.96
CA ALA A 156 20.41 35.12 18.73
C ALA A 156 19.63 35.90 19.81
N ASN A 157 20.26 36.21 20.94
CA ASN A 157 19.64 36.85 22.12
C ASN A 157 18.37 36.09 22.60
N GLU A 158 18.34 34.79 22.42
CA GLU A 158 17.31 33.88 22.93
C GLU A 158 17.81 33.17 24.19
N PRO A 159 16.93 32.77 25.12
CA PRO A 159 17.36 32.02 26.31
C PRO A 159 18.10 30.75 25.92
N LEU A 160 19.37 30.65 26.35
CA LEU A 160 20.16 29.43 26.12
C LEU A 160 19.65 28.33 27.06
N ARG A 161 19.41 27.15 26.50
CA ARG A 161 18.96 25.96 27.21
C ARG A 161 19.98 24.85 27.11
N PHE A 162 20.07 24.09 28.15
CA PHE A 162 21.08 23.04 28.30
C PHE A 162 20.46 21.78 28.87
N VAL A 163 21.11 20.67 28.58
CA VAL A 163 20.93 19.39 29.25
C VAL A 163 22.20 19.12 30.03
N ASP A 164 22.08 18.75 31.29
CA ASP A 164 23.21 18.46 32.14
C ASP A 164 23.60 16.99 32.08
N ILE A 165 24.89 16.72 32.06
CA ILE A 165 25.44 15.38 32.34
C ILE A 165 26.52 15.55 33.39
N SER A 166 26.47 14.75 34.47
CA SER A 166 27.52 14.78 35.49
C SER A 166 27.72 13.42 36.10
N SER A 167 28.96 13.18 36.52
CA SER A 167 29.39 11.92 37.10
C SER A 167 30.40 12.16 38.26
N PRO A 168 30.34 11.38 39.34
CA PRO A 168 31.28 11.52 40.43
C PRO A 168 32.64 10.95 40.02
N LEU A 169 33.69 11.59 40.52
CA LEU A 169 35.06 11.18 40.36
C LEU A 169 35.59 10.60 41.71
N TYR A 170 36.14 9.41 41.65
CA TYR A 170 36.73 8.72 42.79
C TYR A 170 38.18 8.36 42.50
N ASP A 171 39.03 8.44 43.50
CA ASP A 171 40.39 7.95 43.37
C ASP A 171 40.45 6.40 43.48
N GLN A 172 41.67 5.87 43.38
CA GLN A 172 41.91 4.41 43.47
C GLN A 172 41.56 3.81 44.84
N ASN A 173 41.41 4.63 45.88
CA ASN A 173 40.99 4.21 47.21
C ASN A 173 39.47 4.25 47.38
N GLY A 174 38.75 4.81 46.43
CA GLY A 174 37.30 5.04 46.49
C GLY A 174 36.90 6.34 47.16
N ASP A 175 37.86 7.26 47.43
CA ASP A 175 37.56 8.57 47.99
C ASP A 175 37.02 9.51 46.92
N PHE A 176 35.92 10.23 47.25
CA PHE A 176 35.31 11.22 46.38
C PHE A 176 36.25 12.42 46.17
N LYS A 177 36.54 12.76 44.91
CA LYS A 177 37.46 13.84 44.52
C LYS A 177 36.73 15.02 43.87
N GLY A 178 35.52 14.84 43.39
CA GLY A 178 34.74 15.88 42.76
C GLY A 178 33.79 15.34 41.73
N VAL A 179 33.35 16.18 40.82
CA VAL A 179 32.37 15.86 39.77
C VAL A 179 32.93 16.28 38.41
N LEU A 180 32.86 15.38 37.44
CA LEU A 180 32.95 15.72 36.04
C LEU A 180 31.54 16.14 35.59
N ALA A 181 31.40 17.35 35.05
CA ALA A 181 30.12 17.91 34.65
C ALA A 181 30.19 18.51 33.25
N ALA A 182 29.11 18.43 32.54
CA ALA A 182 28.97 19.03 31.22
C ALA A 182 27.56 19.60 30.99
N HIS A 183 27.50 20.70 30.24
CA HIS A 183 26.28 21.27 29.72
C HIS A 183 26.27 21.11 28.20
N LEU A 184 25.28 20.38 27.68
CA LEU A 184 25.01 20.31 26.22
C LEU A 184 24.02 21.39 25.84
N ASN A 185 24.32 22.18 24.81
CA ASN A 185 23.32 23.12 24.28
C ASN A 185 22.11 22.35 23.76
N TRP A 186 20.93 22.98 23.81
CA TRP A 186 19.69 22.35 23.36
C TRP A 186 19.46 22.49 21.85
N ASP A 187 20.29 23.25 21.13
CA ASP A 187 20.14 23.52 19.70
C ASP A 187 20.29 22.28 18.85
N TRP A 188 21.07 21.30 19.32
CA TRP A 188 21.22 20.01 18.64
C TRP A 188 19.87 19.30 18.46
N ALA A 189 18.96 19.41 19.43
CA ALA A 189 17.65 18.78 19.34
C ALA A 189 16.83 19.40 18.20
N GLN A 190 16.86 20.72 18.06
CA GLN A 190 16.20 21.41 16.95
C GLN A 190 16.83 21.03 15.60
N GLU A 191 18.16 20.89 15.55
CA GLU A 191 18.87 20.46 14.35
C GLU A 191 18.47 19.03 13.95
N ARG A 192 18.43 18.08 14.89
CA ARG A 192 17.98 16.71 14.63
C ARG A 192 16.54 16.63 14.16
N VAL A 193 15.66 17.36 14.81
CA VAL A 193 14.26 17.46 14.39
C VAL A 193 14.15 18.05 12.99
N SER A 194 14.90 19.13 12.69
CA SER A 194 14.85 19.76 11.36
C SER A 194 15.38 18.85 10.26
N MET A 195 16.49 18.14 10.48
CA MET A 195 17.05 17.17 9.52
C MET A 195 16.03 16.06 9.15
N THR A 196 15.28 15.58 10.14
CA THR A 196 14.28 14.53 9.92
C THR A 196 13.04 15.06 9.20
N THR A 197 12.66 16.31 9.43
CA THR A 197 11.41 16.89 8.93
C THR A 197 11.57 17.79 7.71
N GLU A 198 12.77 18.16 7.30
CA GLU A 198 13.05 19.13 6.24
C GLU A 198 12.38 18.78 4.90
N SER A 199 12.34 17.49 4.54
CA SER A 199 11.70 17.04 3.31
C SER A 199 10.17 17.12 3.31
N PHE A 200 9.53 17.24 4.48
CA PHE A 200 8.07 17.20 4.64
C PHE A 200 7.48 18.52 5.17
N ARG A 201 8.31 19.38 5.77
CA ARG A 201 7.88 20.53 6.56
C ARG A 201 7.04 21.52 5.76
N ASP A 202 7.49 21.89 4.57
CA ASP A 202 6.83 22.93 3.75
C ASP A 202 5.58 22.42 3.03
N SER A 203 5.60 21.15 2.60
CA SER A 203 4.50 20.56 1.82
C SER A 203 3.34 20.09 2.70
N GLN A 204 3.62 19.67 3.94
CA GLN A 204 2.64 19.03 4.82
C GLN A 204 2.31 19.85 6.07
N LYS A 205 2.99 20.99 6.31
CA LYS A 205 2.86 21.82 7.52
C LYS A 205 2.91 20.98 8.81
N MET A 206 3.83 20.01 8.84
CA MET A 206 4.06 19.20 10.02
C MET A 206 4.78 20.03 11.08
N GLU A 207 4.35 19.90 12.31
CA GLU A 207 4.99 20.48 13.48
C GLU A 207 5.43 19.38 14.43
N VAL A 208 6.65 19.52 14.96
CA VAL A 208 7.21 18.60 15.94
C VAL A 208 7.32 19.32 17.27
N LEU A 209 6.93 18.63 18.33
CA LEU A 209 7.11 19.08 19.70
C LEU A 209 7.87 18.01 20.48
N VAL A 210 8.77 18.46 21.33
CA VAL A 210 9.39 17.63 22.38
C VAL A 210 8.86 18.12 23.70
N LEU A 211 8.24 17.23 24.45
CA LEU A 211 7.67 17.53 25.76
C LEU A 211 8.52 16.90 26.85
N SER A 212 8.65 17.58 27.98
CA SER A 212 9.23 17.03 29.20
C SER A 212 8.38 15.86 29.76
N LYS A 213 8.90 15.19 30.77
CA LYS A 213 8.17 14.18 31.54
C LYS A 213 6.84 14.70 32.10
N ASP A 214 6.77 16.02 32.43
CA ASP A 214 5.60 16.69 32.96
C ASP A 214 4.73 17.32 31.85
N HIS A 215 5.01 16.97 30.58
CA HIS A 215 4.34 17.49 29.37
C HIS A 215 4.48 18.99 29.15
N ASP A 216 5.56 19.61 29.62
CA ASP A 216 5.92 20.98 29.27
C ASP A 216 6.67 20.99 27.93
N VAL A 217 6.40 21.97 27.07
CA VAL A 217 7.01 22.04 25.74
C VAL A 217 8.45 22.51 25.83
N LEU A 218 9.38 21.59 25.56
CA LEU A 218 10.82 21.86 25.49
C LEU A 218 11.25 22.36 24.11
N LEU A 219 10.66 21.83 23.03
CA LEU A 219 10.92 22.22 21.65
C LEU A 219 9.63 22.20 20.87
N GLY A 220 9.44 23.16 19.94
CA GLY A 220 8.26 23.27 19.11
C GLY A 220 8.06 24.69 18.57
N PRO A 221 6.84 25.00 18.10
CA PRO A 221 6.48 26.36 17.71
C PRO A 221 6.74 27.36 18.83
N LYS A 222 7.39 28.49 18.53
CA LYS A 222 7.81 29.50 19.53
C LYS A 222 6.72 29.91 20.54
N LYS A 223 5.45 29.92 20.11
CA LYS A 223 4.30 30.27 20.95
C LYS A 223 3.95 29.23 22.03
N LEU A 224 4.40 28.00 21.84
CA LEU A 224 4.08 26.88 22.72
C LEU A 224 5.24 26.53 23.68
N ILE A 225 6.44 27.01 23.42
CA ILE A 225 7.61 26.73 24.23
C ILE A 225 7.36 27.17 25.69
N GLY A 226 7.57 26.25 26.64
CA GLY A 226 7.30 26.46 28.06
C GLY A 226 5.83 26.32 28.47
N ALA A 227 4.91 26.08 27.53
CA ALA A 227 3.51 25.81 27.87
C ALA A 227 3.32 24.37 28.34
N SER A 228 2.45 24.17 29.33
CA SER A 228 2.08 22.83 29.79
C SER A 228 0.93 22.26 28.95
N LEU A 229 1.12 21.05 28.45
CA LEU A 229 0.18 20.34 27.60
C LEU A 229 -0.45 19.11 28.27
N VAL A 230 -0.40 19.01 29.58
CA VAL A 230 -0.95 17.87 30.37
C VAL A 230 -2.39 17.57 29.97
N GLN A 231 -3.25 18.59 29.89
CA GLN A 231 -4.67 18.39 29.52
C GLN A 231 -4.87 17.95 28.05
N THR A 232 -3.95 18.33 27.17
CA THR A 232 -3.99 17.94 25.75
C THR A 232 -3.54 16.49 25.61
N MET A 233 -2.48 16.12 26.30
CA MET A 233 -1.93 14.75 26.24
C MET A 233 -2.82 13.73 26.99
N ALA A 234 -3.51 14.11 28.06
CA ALA A 234 -4.49 13.25 28.71
C ALA A 234 -5.64 12.76 27.82
N LYS A 235 -5.86 13.40 26.68
CA LYS A 235 -6.82 12.95 25.66
C LYS A 235 -6.27 11.82 24.77
N THR A 236 -4.95 11.59 24.76
CA THR A 236 -4.31 10.50 24.01
C THR A 236 -4.40 9.16 24.73
N ASP A 237 -4.51 9.16 26.08
CA ASP A 237 -4.55 7.96 26.90
C ASP A 237 -5.89 7.17 26.80
N GLN A 238 -6.89 7.72 26.12
CA GLN A 238 -8.20 7.08 26.00
C GLN A 238 -8.24 5.94 24.98
N ASP A 239 -7.25 5.80 24.11
CA ASP A 239 -7.19 4.74 23.08
C ASP A 239 -5.86 3.97 23.24
N ASN A 240 -5.81 3.09 24.22
CA ASN A 240 -4.61 2.41 24.75
C ASN A 240 -3.75 1.61 23.76
N ASP A 241 -4.13 1.54 22.47
CA ASP A 241 -3.44 0.70 21.48
C ASP A 241 -2.85 1.50 20.29
N ARG A 242 -3.17 2.79 20.18
CA ARG A 242 -2.73 3.62 19.06
C ARG A 242 -1.78 4.72 19.51
N GLN A 243 -0.67 4.86 18.80
CA GLN A 243 0.30 5.94 19.01
C GLN A 243 -0.05 7.20 18.18
N TRP A 244 -1.30 7.35 17.78
CA TRP A 244 -1.81 8.55 17.11
C TRP A 244 -3.28 8.80 17.43
N ALA A 245 -3.67 10.07 17.41
CA ALA A 245 -5.04 10.50 17.66
C ALA A 245 -5.36 11.82 16.92
N SER A 246 -6.66 12.07 16.72
CA SER A 246 -7.12 13.40 16.28
C SER A 246 -7.44 14.25 17.51
N ILE A 247 -6.67 15.30 17.73
CA ILE A 247 -6.70 16.08 18.97
C ILE A 247 -6.96 17.55 18.65
N THR A 248 -7.85 18.19 19.41
CA THR A 248 -8.01 19.65 19.41
C THR A 248 -7.02 20.27 20.39
N TRP A 249 -6.16 21.12 19.89
CA TRP A 249 -5.08 21.76 20.62
C TRP A 249 -5.52 23.11 21.24
N PRO A 250 -4.70 23.74 22.10
CA PRO A 250 -5.04 25.02 22.75
C PRO A 250 -5.25 26.20 21.80
N ASP A 251 -4.88 26.07 20.54
CA ASP A 251 -5.13 27.04 19.46
C ASP A 251 -6.49 26.88 18.78
N ASP A 252 -7.37 26.03 19.35
CA ASP A 252 -8.69 25.64 18.84
C ASP A 252 -8.65 24.95 17.46
N GLN A 253 -7.47 24.54 16.98
CA GLN A 253 -7.32 23.75 15.76
C GLN A 253 -7.23 22.26 16.08
N THR A 254 -7.79 21.46 15.19
CA THR A 254 -7.69 20.00 15.29
C THR A 254 -6.56 19.51 14.41
N TYR A 255 -5.70 18.72 15.04
CA TYR A 255 -4.54 18.10 14.39
C TYR A 255 -4.64 16.58 14.45
N LEU A 256 -4.21 15.93 13.39
CA LEU A 256 -3.84 14.53 13.44
C LEU A 256 -2.46 14.49 14.11
N THR A 257 -2.36 13.79 15.21
CA THR A 257 -1.21 13.84 16.12
C THR A 257 -0.68 12.43 16.33
N GLY A 258 0.57 12.18 15.92
CA GLY A 258 1.34 11.00 16.30
C GLY A 258 2.21 11.33 17.49
N PHE A 259 2.41 10.39 18.41
CA PHE A 259 3.18 10.60 19.61
C PHE A 259 3.88 9.31 20.07
N THR A 260 5.00 9.49 20.75
CA THR A 260 5.72 8.38 21.38
C THR A 260 6.46 8.88 22.62
N ALA A 261 6.49 8.08 23.66
CA ALA A 261 7.37 8.34 24.80
C ALA A 261 8.79 7.82 24.49
N SER A 262 9.81 8.56 24.92
CA SER A 262 11.18 8.10 24.91
C SER A 262 11.32 6.89 25.84
N THR A 263 11.99 5.87 25.36
CA THR A 263 12.29 4.63 26.11
C THR A 263 13.78 4.49 26.39
N GLY A 264 14.57 5.52 26.02
CA GLY A 264 16.01 5.48 26.11
C GLY A 264 16.67 4.73 24.93
N TYR A 265 17.96 4.55 25.06
CA TYR A 265 18.78 3.84 24.09
C TYR A 265 19.91 3.07 24.80
N ASP A 266 20.00 1.76 24.56
CA ASP A 266 20.93 0.84 25.20
C ASP A 266 20.84 0.91 26.75
N ASP A 267 21.87 1.33 27.43
CA ASP A 267 21.93 1.49 28.91
C ASP A 267 21.51 2.89 29.40
N TYR A 268 21.04 3.77 28.51
CA TYR A 268 20.45 5.06 28.82
C TYR A 268 18.93 4.97 28.92
N ASP A 269 18.38 5.11 30.11
CA ASP A 269 16.93 4.97 30.39
C ASP A 269 16.06 6.07 29.80
N GLY A 270 16.64 7.12 29.19
CA GLY A 270 15.93 8.29 28.70
C GLY A 270 15.49 9.27 29.78
N LEU A 271 15.12 10.48 29.38
CA LEU A 271 14.62 11.54 30.27
C LEU A 271 13.08 11.54 30.39
N GLY A 272 12.41 10.54 29.79
CA GLY A 272 10.96 10.46 29.79
C GLY A 272 10.29 11.49 28.87
N TRP A 273 11.02 11.98 27.87
CA TRP A 273 10.44 12.90 26.89
C TRP A 273 9.32 12.25 26.09
N THR A 274 8.33 13.05 25.74
CA THR A 274 7.30 12.65 24.78
C THR A 274 7.48 13.44 23.50
N ILE A 275 7.72 12.74 22.41
CA ILE A 275 7.84 13.31 21.07
C ILE A 275 6.47 13.31 20.40
N VAL A 276 6.04 14.47 19.93
CA VAL A 276 4.76 14.66 19.28
C VAL A 276 5.00 15.23 17.90
N VAL A 277 4.41 14.59 16.90
CA VAL A 277 4.38 15.09 15.51
C VAL A 277 2.93 15.31 15.13
N ARG A 278 2.58 16.54 14.75
CA ARG A 278 1.20 16.91 14.44
C ARG A 278 1.08 17.55 13.06
N GLN A 279 -0.06 17.33 12.43
CA GLN A 279 -0.42 17.93 11.15
C GLN A 279 -1.86 18.45 11.20
N PRO A 280 -2.16 19.67 10.70
CA PRO A 280 -3.54 20.16 10.64
C PRO A 280 -4.42 19.19 9.84
N VAL A 281 -5.58 18.84 10.39
CA VAL A 281 -6.54 17.91 9.78
C VAL A 281 -6.95 18.37 8.38
N GLU A 282 -7.08 19.68 8.16
CA GLU A 282 -7.42 20.24 6.86
C GLU A 282 -6.41 19.86 5.77
N ILE A 283 -5.14 19.80 6.11
CA ILE A 283 -4.05 19.44 5.18
C ILE A 283 -3.96 17.92 5.03
N ALA A 284 -4.05 17.18 6.13
CA ALA A 284 -4.06 15.72 6.11
C ALA A 284 -5.18 15.18 5.22
N TYR A 285 -6.33 15.87 5.17
CA TYR A 285 -7.50 15.47 4.39
C TYR A 285 -7.61 16.11 3.00
N ASN A 286 -6.69 16.97 2.60
CA ASN A 286 -6.75 17.61 1.29
C ASN A 286 -6.77 16.59 0.13
N ASN A 287 -6.01 15.50 0.26
CA ASN A 287 -6.00 14.41 -0.71
C ASN A 287 -7.35 13.67 -0.78
N ILE A 288 -8.10 13.63 0.33
CA ILE A 288 -9.45 13.03 0.38
C ILE A 288 -10.42 13.91 -0.41
N VAL A 289 -10.36 15.23 -0.25
CA VAL A 289 -11.22 16.16 -0.99
C VAL A 289 -10.99 16.02 -2.50
N GLN A 290 -9.75 15.94 -2.94
CA GLN A 290 -9.41 15.70 -4.34
C GLN A 290 -9.95 14.36 -4.85
N LEU A 291 -9.81 13.30 -4.07
CA LEU A 291 -10.32 11.97 -4.40
C LEU A 291 -11.86 11.97 -4.49
N VAL A 292 -12.55 12.62 -3.56
CA VAL A 292 -14.01 12.79 -3.58
C VAL A 292 -14.47 13.56 -4.82
N LEU A 293 -13.79 14.65 -5.16
CA LEU A 293 -14.10 15.41 -6.37
C LEU A 293 -13.89 14.57 -7.64
N LEU A 294 -12.84 13.77 -7.70
CA LEU A 294 -12.58 12.86 -8.81
C LEU A 294 -13.63 11.76 -8.91
N LEU A 295 -14.08 11.21 -7.78
CA LEU A 295 -15.18 10.24 -7.72
C LEU A 295 -16.51 10.85 -8.19
N ILE A 296 -16.81 12.07 -7.78
CA ILE A 296 -18.01 12.78 -8.23
C ILE A 296 -17.94 13.05 -9.73
N ALA A 297 -16.80 13.54 -10.24
CA ALA A 297 -16.63 13.82 -11.65
C ALA A 297 -16.72 12.54 -12.50
N SER A 298 -16.02 11.48 -12.12
CA SER A 298 -16.07 10.19 -12.83
C SER A 298 -17.46 9.54 -12.76
N GLY A 299 -18.11 9.61 -11.60
CA GLY A 299 -19.49 9.18 -11.41
C GLY A 299 -20.49 9.95 -12.30
N GLY A 300 -20.30 11.26 -12.44
CA GLY A 300 -21.08 12.11 -13.35
C GLY A 300 -20.92 11.71 -14.81
N VAL A 301 -19.70 11.48 -15.27
CA VAL A 301 -19.42 11.00 -16.62
C VAL A 301 -20.06 9.63 -16.87
N LEU A 302 -19.90 8.71 -15.91
CA LEU A 302 -20.46 7.38 -15.98
C LEU A 302 -22.00 7.43 -16.06
N LEU A 303 -22.63 8.29 -15.25
CA LEU A 303 -24.08 8.49 -15.25
C LEU A 303 -24.56 8.98 -16.63
N LEU A 304 -23.88 9.95 -17.24
CA LEU A 304 -24.21 10.44 -18.58
C LEU A 304 -24.10 9.34 -19.65
N LEU A 305 -23.04 8.55 -19.60
CA LEU A 305 -22.85 7.41 -20.50
C LEU A 305 -23.97 6.36 -20.34
N PHE A 306 -24.32 6.02 -19.10
CA PHE A 306 -25.42 5.08 -18.82
C PHE A 306 -26.77 5.64 -19.23
N MET A 307 -27.05 6.93 -19.03
CA MET A 307 -28.28 7.58 -19.52
C MET A 307 -28.39 7.53 -21.04
N MET A 308 -27.29 7.83 -21.74
CA MET A 308 -27.21 7.75 -23.18
C MET A 308 -27.46 6.31 -23.66
N LEU A 309 -26.76 5.34 -23.09
CA LEU A 309 -26.92 3.92 -23.42
C LEU A 309 -28.34 3.42 -23.12
N SER A 310 -28.89 3.75 -21.95
CA SER A 310 -30.26 3.44 -21.55
C SER A 310 -31.28 4.01 -22.56
N SER A 311 -31.07 5.26 -23.00
CA SER A 311 -31.94 5.91 -23.96
C SER A 311 -31.92 5.19 -25.34
N ILE A 312 -30.72 4.78 -25.78
CA ILE A 312 -30.54 4.04 -27.04
C ILE A 312 -31.24 2.65 -26.96
N ILE A 313 -30.96 1.92 -25.90
CA ILE A 313 -31.54 0.58 -25.67
C ILE A 313 -33.05 0.68 -25.51
N SER A 314 -33.51 1.63 -24.68
CA SER A 314 -34.95 1.83 -24.44
C SER A 314 -35.70 2.21 -25.70
N LYS A 315 -35.15 3.08 -26.58
CA LYS A 315 -35.75 3.41 -27.88
C LYS A 315 -35.81 2.18 -28.76
N LYS A 316 -34.72 1.44 -28.90
CA LYS A 316 -34.66 0.23 -29.72
C LYS A 316 -35.66 -0.85 -29.28
N LEU A 317 -35.93 -0.95 -27.95
CA LEU A 317 -36.85 -1.93 -27.38
C LEU A 317 -38.31 -1.49 -27.40
N THR A 318 -38.58 -0.20 -27.14
CA THR A 318 -39.96 0.25 -26.91
C THR A 318 -40.63 0.82 -28.14
N GLU A 319 -39.88 1.35 -29.11
CA GLU A 319 -40.44 1.93 -30.33
C GLU A 319 -41.18 0.90 -31.19
N PRO A 320 -40.61 -0.29 -31.46
CA PRO A 320 -41.32 -1.34 -32.17
C PRO A 320 -42.55 -1.88 -31.43
N LEU A 321 -42.44 -2.05 -30.09
CA LEU A 321 -43.57 -2.47 -29.27
C LEU A 321 -44.73 -1.48 -29.29
N ASN A 322 -44.43 -0.18 -29.31
CA ASN A 322 -45.44 0.84 -29.43
C ASN A 322 -46.11 0.80 -30.81
N ARG A 323 -45.35 0.56 -31.88
CA ARG A 323 -45.90 0.39 -33.26
C ARG A 323 -46.80 -0.85 -33.36
N LEU A 324 -46.35 -1.99 -32.78
CA LEU A 324 -47.16 -3.21 -32.74
C LEU A 324 -48.42 -3.04 -31.90
N SER A 325 -48.35 -2.36 -30.76
CA SER A 325 -49.52 -2.03 -29.94
C SER A 325 -50.52 -1.12 -30.66
N GLU A 326 -50.00 -0.17 -31.44
CA GLU A 326 -50.81 0.73 -32.27
C GLU A 326 -51.50 -0.01 -33.42
N VAL A 327 -50.75 -0.86 -34.13
CA VAL A 327 -51.30 -1.74 -35.18
C VAL A 327 -52.28 -2.75 -34.62
N ALA A 328 -51.97 -3.40 -33.47
CA ALA A 328 -52.90 -4.31 -32.81
C ALA A 328 -54.21 -3.61 -32.42
N THR A 329 -54.09 -2.35 -31.98
CA THR A 329 -55.26 -1.53 -31.63
C THR A 329 -56.09 -1.14 -32.88
N LEU A 330 -55.39 -0.85 -33.98
CA LEU A 330 -56.02 -0.55 -35.26
C LEU A 330 -56.68 -1.78 -35.89
N LEU A 331 -56.00 -2.94 -35.83
CA LEU A 331 -56.55 -4.22 -36.26
C LEU A 331 -57.77 -4.64 -35.43
N LYS A 332 -57.75 -4.40 -34.11
CA LYS A 332 -58.90 -4.60 -33.22
C LYS A 332 -60.08 -3.71 -33.62
N SER A 333 -59.84 -2.58 -34.24
CA SER A 333 -60.85 -1.66 -34.76
C SER A 333 -61.33 -2.03 -36.18
N GLY A 334 -60.89 -3.16 -36.75
CA GLY A 334 -61.36 -3.65 -38.09
C GLY A 334 -60.71 -2.94 -39.27
N ARG A 335 -59.69 -2.10 -39.07
CA ARG A 335 -58.96 -1.43 -40.15
C ARG A 335 -57.86 -2.33 -40.68
N LYS A 336 -57.85 -2.59 -42.00
CA LYS A 336 -56.75 -3.24 -42.71
C LYS A 336 -55.56 -2.25 -42.75
N VAL A 337 -54.59 -2.39 -41.90
CA VAL A 337 -53.36 -1.61 -41.88
C VAL A 337 -52.23 -2.58 -42.26
N PRO A 338 -51.31 -2.21 -43.15
CA PRO A 338 -50.14 -3.03 -43.42
C PRO A 338 -49.31 -3.15 -42.16
N MET A 339 -48.76 -4.35 -41.89
CA MET A 339 -47.80 -4.56 -40.80
C MET A 339 -46.59 -3.66 -41.00
N PRO A 340 -46.12 -2.98 -39.95
CA PRO A 340 -44.94 -2.15 -40.09
C PRO A 340 -43.73 -3.04 -40.31
N ASP A 341 -42.91 -2.69 -41.32
CA ASP A 341 -41.60 -3.31 -41.52
C ASP A 341 -40.76 -3.14 -40.24
N SER A 342 -40.67 -4.19 -39.44
CA SER A 342 -39.85 -4.22 -38.25
C SER A 342 -38.42 -4.63 -38.60
N ASN A 343 -37.64 -3.64 -39.07
CA ASN A 343 -36.24 -3.88 -39.34
C ASN A 343 -35.46 -4.09 -38.02
N GLY A 344 -35.08 -5.35 -37.70
CA GLY A 344 -33.89 -5.64 -36.93
C GLY A 344 -34.03 -6.12 -35.49
N ILE A 345 -35.21 -6.57 -35.03
CA ILE A 345 -35.32 -7.28 -33.76
C ILE A 345 -36.07 -8.60 -33.99
N CYS A 346 -35.34 -9.70 -33.91
CA CYS A 346 -35.82 -11.05 -34.22
C CYS A 346 -37.06 -11.45 -33.42
N GLU A 347 -37.21 -10.93 -32.19
CA GLU A 347 -38.34 -11.20 -31.31
C GLU A 347 -39.64 -10.51 -31.77
N LEU A 348 -39.51 -9.38 -32.45
CA LEU A 348 -40.66 -8.65 -32.97
C LEU A 348 -41.16 -9.26 -34.28
N GLU A 349 -40.25 -9.74 -35.13
CA GLU A 349 -40.59 -10.54 -36.30
C GLU A 349 -41.24 -11.86 -35.91
N ASN A 350 -40.78 -12.46 -34.80
CA ASN A 350 -41.39 -13.66 -34.24
C ASN A 350 -42.77 -13.39 -33.61
N LEU A 351 -42.97 -12.20 -32.99
CA LEU A 351 -44.28 -11.82 -32.46
C LEU A 351 -45.28 -11.56 -33.57
N GLU A 352 -44.82 -10.96 -34.66
CA GLU A 352 -45.59 -10.76 -35.91
C GLU A 352 -45.95 -12.10 -36.57
N SER A 353 -44.94 -12.99 -36.67
CA SER A 353 -45.14 -14.34 -37.16
C SER A 353 -45.98 -15.21 -36.21
N ALA A 354 -45.84 -14.99 -34.89
CA ALA A 354 -46.64 -15.68 -33.88
C ALA A 354 -48.08 -15.22 -33.84
N LEU A 355 -48.37 -13.98 -34.22
CA LEU A 355 -49.73 -13.51 -34.44
C LEU A 355 -50.36 -14.13 -35.69
N SER A 356 -49.56 -14.58 -36.65
CA SER A 356 -50.05 -15.23 -37.88
C SER A 356 -49.92 -16.77 -37.90
N ASN A 357 -48.94 -17.33 -37.19
CA ASN A 357 -48.69 -18.77 -37.19
C ASN A 357 -48.27 -19.28 -35.81
N LEU A 358 -49.18 -19.27 -34.93
CA LEU A 358 -48.96 -19.27 -33.49
C LEU A 358 -48.21 -20.45 -32.86
N PHE A 359 -47.77 -21.46 -33.47
CA PHE A 359 -47.19 -22.57 -32.70
C PHE A 359 -46.18 -23.52 -33.39
N SER A 360 -45.83 -23.38 -34.65
CA SER A 360 -44.99 -24.43 -35.24
C SER A 360 -43.49 -24.13 -35.35
N ASP A 361 -43.06 -22.87 -35.33
CA ASP A 361 -41.66 -22.53 -35.64
C ASP A 361 -40.75 -22.20 -34.43
N LEU A 362 -41.32 -22.01 -33.26
CA LEU A 362 -40.55 -21.59 -32.06
C LEU A 362 -39.49 -22.63 -31.62
N ASN A 363 -39.80 -23.92 -31.79
CA ASN A 363 -38.87 -24.98 -31.36
C ASN A 363 -37.71 -25.20 -32.34
N ILE A 364 -37.88 -24.88 -33.61
CA ILE A 364 -36.82 -25.10 -34.63
C ILE A 364 -35.81 -23.97 -34.59
N THR A 365 -36.27 -22.74 -34.33
CA THR A 365 -35.38 -21.56 -34.31
C THR A 365 -34.47 -21.51 -33.08
N ASP A 366 -34.96 -21.94 -31.93
CA ASP A 366 -34.15 -21.98 -30.69
C ASP A 366 -33.08 -23.09 -30.71
N ALA A 367 -33.38 -24.24 -31.29
CA ALA A 367 -32.44 -25.33 -31.46
C ALA A 367 -31.28 -24.93 -32.41
N ALA A 368 -31.61 -24.30 -33.54
CA ALA A 368 -30.63 -23.83 -34.52
C ALA A 368 -29.70 -22.73 -33.98
N LEU A 369 -30.25 -21.84 -33.15
CA LEU A 369 -29.45 -20.77 -32.54
C LEU A 369 -28.49 -21.30 -31.46
N SER A 370 -28.93 -22.30 -30.70
CA SER A 370 -28.10 -23.00 -29.70
C SER A 370 -26.98 -23.77 -30.38
N GLU A 371 -27.24 -24.44 -31.46
CA GLU A 371 -26.27 -25.17 -32.27
C GLU A 371 -25.25 -24.22 -32.92
N MET A 372 -25.71 -23.08 -33.49
CA MET A 372 -24.80 -22.06 -34.02
C MET A 372 -23.88 -21.45 -32.95
N LYS A 373 -24.39 -21.19 -31.75
CA LYS A 373 -23.58 -20.69 -30.65
C LYS A 373 -22.49 -21.69 -30.22
N THR A 374 -22.84 -22.94 -30.16
CA THR A 374 -21.91 -24.01 -29.81
C THR A 374 -20.81 -24.13 -30.87
N ILE A 375 -21.18 -24.14 -32.16
CA ILE A 375 -20.24 -24.22 -33.30
C ILE A 375 -19.31 -22.99 -33.32
N ALA A 376 -19.82 -21.80 -33.06
CA ALA A 376 -19.01 -20.57 -33.06
C ALA A 376 -18.01 -20.47 -31.90
N THR A 377 -18.24 -21.16 -30.76
CA THR A 377 -17.44 -21.03 -29.53
C THR A 377 -16.70 -22.27 -29.15
N THR A 378 -16.77 -23.36 -29.91
CA THR A 378 -16.06 -24.62 -29.64
C THR A 378 -15.14 -25.04 -30.78
N ASP A 379 -14.09 -25.76 -30.46
CA ASP A 379 -13.22 -26.43 -31.43
C ASP A 379 -13.87 -27.74 -31.90
N PRO A 380 -14.07 -27.94 -33.23
CA PRO A 380 -14.83 -29.08 -33.75
C PRO A 380 -14.11 -30.44 -33.51
N LEU A 381 -12.80 -30.46 -33.37
CA LEU A 381 -12.05 -31.70 -33.18
C LEU A 381 -12.08 -32.14 -31.69
N THR A 382 -11.90 -31.22 -30.78
CA THR A 382 -11.67 -31.53 -29.34
C THR A 382 -12.90 -31.23 -28.48
N SER A 383 -13.88 -30.54 -28.99
CA SER A 383 -15.06 -30.03 -28.27
C SER A 383 -14.70 -29.04 -27.11
N LEU A 384 -13.46 -28.66 -26.99
CA LEU A 384 -13.04 -27.59 -26.08
C LEU A 384 -13.52 -26.23 -26.61
N LYS A 385 -13.49 -25.20 -25.78
CA LYS A 385 -13.70 -23.85 -26.27
C LYS A 385 -12.63 -23.52 -27.32
N ASN A 386 -13.05 -22.89 -28.41
CA ASN A 386 -12.11 -22.29 -29.36
C ASN A 386 -11.64 -20.93 -28.84
N ARG A 387 -10.85 -20.19 -29.62
CA ARG A 387 -10.35 -18.86 -29.25
C ARG A 387 -11.47 -17.90 -28.84
N LEU A 388 -12.55 -17.82 -29.60
CA LEU A 388 -13.69 -16.93 -29.32
C LEU A 388 -14.43 -17.32 -28.03
N GLY A 389 -14.62 -18.62 -27.82
CA GLY A 389 -15.20 -19.18 -26.61
C GLY A 389 -14.35 -18.91 -25.36
N PHE A 390 -13.03 -18.96 -25.50
CA PHE A 390 -12.09 -18.59 -24.45
C PHE A 390 -12.19 -17.11 -24.10
N GLU A 391 -12.05 -16.22 -25.10
CA GLU A 391 -12.11 -14.77 -24.90
C GLU A 391 -13.43 -14.32 -24.27
N ASN A 392 -14.55 -14.86 -24.71
CA ASN A 392 -15.86 -14.57 -24.12
C ASN A 392 -15.92 -14.99 -22.64
N SER A 393 -15.39 -16.17 -22.33
CA SER A 393 -15.42 -16.71 -20.97
C SER A 393 -14.51 -15.95 -20.02
N ILE A 394 -13.28 -15.58 -20.41
CA ILE A 394 -12.39 -14.80 -19.57
C ILE A 394 -12.89 -13.36 -19.37
N ASN A 395 -13.52 -12.76 -20.41
CA ASN A 395 -14.15 -11.45 -20.31
C ASN A 395 -15.36 -11.45 -19.35
N GLN A 396 -16.12 -12.51 -19.33
CA GLN A 396 -17.22 -12.68 -18.37
C GLN A 396 -16.67 -12.91 -16.96
N CYS A 397 -15.64 -13.73 -16.84
CA CYS A 397 -14.97 -14.02 -15.58
C CYS A 397 -14.35 -12.75 -14.96
N SER A 398 -13.65 -11.94 -15.76
CA SER A 398 -13.00 -10.72 -15.28
C SER A 398 -13.98 -9.66 -14.78
N LYS A 399 -15.23 -9.62 -15.30
CA LYS A 399 -16.28 -8.70 -14.85
C LYS A 399 -16.87 -9.08 -13.49
N THR A 400 -16.77 -10.36 -13.13
CA THR A 400 -17.29 -10.89 -11.88
C THR A 400 -16.19 -11.12 -10.82
N LEU A 401 -14.92 -10.99 -11.23
CA LEU A 401 -13.75 -11.17 -10.37
C LEU A 401 -13.63 -9.99 -9.39
N ASP A 402 -13.48 -10.30 -8.11
CA ASP A 402 -13.08 -9.30 -7.11
C ASP A 402 -11.53 -9.13 -7.16
N PRO A 403 -11.02 -8.00 -7.69
CA PRO A 403 -9.59 -7.84 -7.91
C PRO A 403 -8.78 -7.63 -6.63
N LEU A 404 -9.43 -7.50 -5.46
CA LEU A 404 -8.75 -7.39 -4.17
C LEU A 404 -8.45 -8.77 -3.55
N SER A 405 -9.20 -9.79 -3.94
CA SER A 405 -9.06 -11.13 -3.38
C SER A 405 -8.58 -12.18 -4.38
N HIS A 406 -8.83 -11.98 -5.68
CA HIS A 406 -8.53 -12.97 -6.70
C HIS A 406 -7.90 -12.36 -7.95
N SER A 407 -7.03 -13.14 -8.55
CA SER A 407 -6.41 -12.87 -9.85
C SER A 407 -6.81 -13.96 -10.85
N LEU A 408 -6.72 -13.67 -12.15
CA LEU A 408 -6.95 -14.64 -13.20
C LEU A 408 -5.62 -15.03 -13.82
N ALA A 409 -5.20 -16.27 -13.59
CA ALA A 409 -4.03 -16.82 -14.24
C ALA A 409 -4.39 -17.36 -15.61
N ILE A 410 -3.62 -17.01 -16.63
CA ILE A 410 -3.75 -17.50 -18.00
C ILE A 410 -2.51 -18.29 -18.35
N LEU A 411 -2.70 -19.58 -18.61
CA LEU A 411 -1.66 -20.49 -19.05
C LEU A 411 -1.82 -20.70 -20.55
N TYR A 412 -0.75 -20.45 -21.28
CA TYR A 412 -0.63 -20.79 -22.70
C TYR A 412 0.22 -22.07 -22.80
N LEU A 413 -0.35 -23.10 -23.41
CA LEU A 413 0.22 -24.43 -23.51
C LEU A 413 0.47 -24.76 -24.98
N ASP A 414 1.56 -25.45 -25.27
CA ASP A 414 1.90 -25.92 -26.61
C ASP A 414 2.56 -27.31 -26.51
N LEU A 415 2.16 -28.21 -27.40
CA LEU A 415 2.63 -29.59 -27.40
C LEU A 415 3.98 -29.69 -28.12
N ASP A 416 5.01 -29.98 -27.36
CA ASP A 416 6.36 -30.11 -27.89
C ASP A 416 6.49 -31.38 -28.76
N GLY A 417 6.82 -31.18 -30.01
CA GLY A 417 7.05 -32.29 -30.94
C GLY A 417 5.80 -32.77 -31.70
N PHE A 418 4.64 -32.11 -31.53
CA PHE A 418 3.41 -32.50 -32.21
C PHE A 418 3.56 -32.53 -33.73
N LYS A 419 4.28 -31.57 -34.32
CA LYS A 419 4.58 -31.57 -35.77
C LYS A 419 5.31 -32.84 -36.21
N ILE A 420 6.23 -33.37 -35.39
CA ILE A 420 6.96 -34.60 -35.70
C ILE A 420 5.99 -35.80 -35.70
N VAL A 421 4.98 -35.77 -34.81
CA VAL A 421 3.95 -36.83 -34.79
C VAL A 421 3.14 -36.77 -36.09
N ASN A 422 2.70 -35.58 -36.54
CA ASN A 422 1.99 -35.46 -37.80
C ASN A 422 2.84 -35.87 -39.01
N ASP A 423 4.08 -35.41 -39.07
CA ASP A 423 5.00 -35.73 -40.17
C ASP A 423 5.34 -37.22 -40.24
N ARG A 424 5.35 -37.94 -39.09
CA ARG A 424 5.73 -39.33 -39.00
C ARG A 424 4.56 -40.31 -39.10
N TYR A 425 3.41 -39.94 -38.51
CA TYR A 425 2.29 -40.89 -38.35
C TYR A 425 1.00 -40.43 -39.08
N GLY A 426 1.06 -39.25 -39.67
CA GLY A 426 -0.09 -38.67 -40.38
C GLY A 426 -1.04 -37.85 -39.50
N HIS A 427 -1.84 -37.01 -40.13
CA HIS A 427 -2.75 -36.07 -39.43
C HIS A 427 -3.85 -36.81 -38.65
N ASP A 428 -4.33 -37.98 -39.11
CA ASP A 428 -5.37 -38.75 -38.42
C ASP A 428 -4.91 -39.18 -37.00
N ILE A 429 -3.65 -39.53 -36.87
CA ILE A 429 -3.05 -39.90 -35.57
C ILE A 429 -2.79 -38.66 -34.72
N GLY A 430 -2.39 -37.56 -35.35
CA GLY A 430 -2.29 -36.28 -34.67
C GLY A 430 -3.63 -35.81 -34.10
N ASP A 431 -4.71 -35.98 -34.84
CA ASP A 431 -6.06 -35.62 -34.40
C ASP A 431 -6.51 -36.50 -33.20
N LYS A 432 -6.29 -37.82 -33.27
CA LYS A 432 -6.52 -38.73 -32.12
C LYS A 432 -5.72 -38.31 -30.88
N LEU A 433 -4.46 -37.94 -31.07
CA LEU A 433 -3.61 -37.42 -29.98
C LEU A 433 -4.17 -36.14 -29.40
N LEU A 434 -4.62 -35.19 -30.21
CA LEU A 434 -5.23 -33.95 -29.75
C LEU A 434 -6.51 -34.19 -28.93
N ILE A 435 -7.35 -35.12 -29.36
CA ILE A 435 -8.55 -35.54 -28.62
C ILE A 435 -8.16 -36.13 -27.25
N GLU A 436 -7.18 -37.03 -27.22
CA GLU A 436 -6.70 -37.61 -25.97
C GLU A 436 -6.09 -36.57 -25.04
N ILE A 437 -5.22 -35.68 -25.55
CA ILE A 437 -4.66 -34.55 -24.77
C ILE A 437 -5.75 -33.67 -24.20
N SER A 438 -6.77 -33.37 -25.01
CA SER A 438 -7.92 -32.58 -24.54
C SER A 438 -8.68 -33.26 -23.39
N SER A 439 -8.83 -34.57 -23.45
CA SER A 439 -9.42 -35.38 -22.36
C SER A 439 -8.56 -35.34 -21.10
N ARG A 440 -7.23 -35.49 -21.22
CA ARG A 440 -6.30 -35.40 -20.10
C ARG A 440 -6.30 -34.02 -19.47
N LEU A 441 -6.29 -32.96 -20.29
CA LEU A 441 -6.38 -31.59 -19.81
C LEU A 441 -7.70 -31.35 -19.08
N THR A 442 -8.83 -31.83 -19.61
CA THR A 442 -10.15 -31.70 -18.97
C THR A 442 -10.20 -32.43 -17.63
N THR A 443 -9.53 -33.60 -17.54
CA THR A 443 -9.45 -34.37 -16.29
C THR A 443 -8.53 -33.73 -15.27
N ALA A 444 -7.45 -33.10 -15.72
CA ALA A 444 -6.51 -32.37 -14.87
C ALA A 444 -7.06 -31.00 -14.43
N ALA A 445 -7.94 -30.39 -15.22
CA ALA A 445 -8.60 -29.14 -14.93
C ALA A 445 -9.76 -29.32 -13.93
N ARG A 446 -9.98 -28.31 -13.07
CA ARG A 446 -11.11 -28.28 -12.13
C ARG A 446 -12.36 -27.76 -12.83
N SER A 447 -13.53 -28.02 -12.26
CA SER A 447 -14.84 -27.67 -12.84
C SER A 447 -15.05 -26.19 -13.16
N ASN A 448 -14.26 -25.29 -12.57
CA ASN A 448 -14.37 -23.83 -12.77
C ASN A 448 -13.25 -23.24 -13.64
N GLU A 449 -12.42 -24.07 -14.24
CA GLU A 449 -11.33 -23.63 -15.10
C GLU A 449 -11.79 -23.52 -16.56
N ILE A 450 -11.27 -22.54 -17.28
CA ILE A 450 -11.63 -22.28 -18.68
C ILE A 450 -10.54 -22.87 -19.56
N LEU A 451 -10.82 -24.04 -20.14
CA LEU A 451 -9.91 -24.73 -21.06
C LEU A 451 -10.32 -24.52 -22.51
N SER A 452 -9.33 -24.28 -23.38
CA SER A 452 -9.53 -23.99 -24.78
C SER A 452 -8.41 -24.54 -25.65
N ARG A 453 -8.73 -24.92 -26.87
CA ARG A 453 -7.76 -25.15 -27.95
C ARG A 453 -7.84 -23.99 -28.94
N ILE A 454 -6.71 -23.32 -29.15
CA ILE A 454 -6.67 -22.09 -29.97
C ILE A 454 -6.44 -22.39 -31.44
N GLY A 455 -5.75 -23.47 -31.72
CA GLY A 455 -5.47 -23.96 -33.07
C GLY A 455 -4.21 -24.83 -33.06
N GLY A 456 -4.12 -25.77 -33.99
CA GLY A 456 -2.98 -26.68 -34.04
C GLY A 456 -2.78 -27.44 -32.73
N ASP A 457 -1.62 -27.28 -32.12
CA ASP A 457 -1.16 -27.87 -30.87
C ASP A 457 -1.23 -26.90 -29.65
N GLU A 458 -1.90 -25.75 -29.82
CA GLU A 458 -1.98 -24.70 -28.82
C GLU A 458 -3.27 -24.77 -27.99
N PHE A 459 -3.12 -24.71 -26.67
CA PHE A 459 -4.21 -24.67 -25.71
C PHE A 459 -4.08 -23.47 -24.76
N LEU A 460 -5.19 -22.97 -24.27
CA LEU A 460 -5.26 -21.98 -23.21
C LEU A 460 -6.06 -22.54 -22.04
N LEU A 461 -5.54 -22.31 -20.85
CA LEU A 461 -6.23 -22.60 -19.60
C LEU A 461 -6.27 -21.32 -18.76
N ALA A 462 -7.44 -20.91 -18.32
CA ALA A 462 -7.57 -19.81 -17.37
C ALA A 462 -8.18 -20.31 -16.07
N LEU A 463 -7.57 -19.89 -14.97
CA LEU A 463 -7.97 -20.29 -13.61
C LEU A 463 -7.92 -19.11 -12.66
N ILE A 464 -8.86 -19.08 -11.72
CA ILE A 464 -8.91 -18.07 -10.67
C ILE A 464 -8.00 -18.49 -9.53
N VAL A 465 -7.11 -17.58 -9.11
CA VAL A 465 -6.16 -17.79 -8.02
C VAL A 465 -6.25 -16.65 -7.00
N PRO A 466 -5.94 -16.88 -5.73
CA PRO A 466 -5.85 -15.79 -4.75
C PRO A 466 -4.73 -14.80 -5.10
N VAL A 467 -4.97 -13.51 -4.86
CA VAL A 467 -3.95 -12.47 -5.05
C VAL A 467 -2.69 -12.78 -4.24
N GLY A 468 -1.53 -12.64 -4.87
CA GLY A 468 -0.23 -12.91 -4.25
C GLY A 468 0.13 -14.39 -4.06
N ALA A 469 -0.79 -15.32 -4.39
CA ALA A 469 -0.55 -16.76 -4.29
C ALA A 469 -0.37 -17.45 -5.66
N ALA A 470 -0.29 -16.67 -6.73
CA ALA A 470 -0.31 -17.19 -8.10
C ALA A 470 0.76 -18.27 -8.33
N VAL A 471 2.02 -18.02 -7.97
CA VAL A 471 3.12 -18.97 -8.20
C VAL A 471 2.89 -20.30 -7.46
N SER A 472 2.53 -20.22 -6.18
CA SER A 472 2.36 -21.41 -5.33
C SER A 472 1.17 -22.29 -5.74
N VAL A 473 0.16 -21.71 -6.39
CA VAL A 473 -1.03 -22.42 -6.87
C VAL A 473 -0.83 -22.94 -8.29
N ILE A 474 -0.25 -22.11 -9.17
CA ILE A 474 -0.16 -22.42 -10.61
C ILE A 474 0.95 -23.42 -10.89
N GLU A 475 2.11 -23.34 -10.25
CA GLU A 475 3.23 -24.22 -10.53
C GLU A 475 2.91 -25.70 -10.31
N PRO A 476 2.25 -26.13 -9.22
CA PRO A 476 1.80 -27.50 -9.06
C PRO A 476 0.81 -27.95 -10.15
N ILE A 477 -0.13 -27.09 -10.54
CA ILE A 477 -1.11 -27.38 -11.58
C ILE A 477 -0.41 -27.54 -12.93
N ALA A 478 0.46 -26.61 -13.29
CA ALA A 478 1.22 -26.67 -14.53
C ALA A 478 2.11 -27.92 -14.59
N ARG A 479 2.73 -28.29 -13.48
CA ARG A 479 3.53 -29.51 -13.36
C ARG A 479 2.67 -30.77 -13.53
N HIS A 480 1.50 -30.81 -12.89
CA HIS A 480 0.56 -31.89 -13.05
C HIS A 480 0.05 -32.04 -14.49
N ILE A 481 -0.21 -30.93 -15.17
CA ILE A 481 -0.58 -30.90 -16.58
C ILE A 481 0.56 -31.48 -17.45
N ILE A 482 1.80 -31.04 -17.24
CA ILE A 482 2.95 -31.55 -17.98
C ILE A 482 3.09 -33.06 -17.75
N GLU A 483 2.97 -33.55 -16.53
CA GLU A 483 3.03 -34.98 -16.21
C GLU A 483 1.90 -35.76 -16.87
N ALA A 484 0.68 -35.22 -16.90
CA ALA A 484 -0.46 -35.85 -17.54
C ALA A 484 -0.28 -35.98 -19.08
N ILE A 485 0.25 -34.91 -19.71
CA ILE A 485 0.51 -34.91 -21.14
C ILE A 485 1.68 -35.81 -21.50
N ASN A 486 2.72 -35.87 -20.70
CA ASN A 486 3.90 -36.72 -20.92
C ASN A 486 3.60 -38.23 -20.84
N ARG A 487 2.45 -38.62 -20.32
CA ARG A 487 2.07 -40.05 -20.32
C ARG A 487 1.98 -40.57 -21.74
N PRO A 488 2.58 -41.72 -22.08
CA PRO A 488 2.49 -42.28 -23.40
C PRO A 488 1.03 -42.43 -23.85
N PHE A 489 0.78 -42.16 -25.10
CA PHE A 489 -0.50 -42.36 -25.76
C PHE A 489 -0.42 -43.61 -26.61
N PRO A 490 -1.11 -44.69 -26.21
CA PRO A 490 -1.16 -45.93 -27.01
C PRO A 490 -2.07 -45.71 -28.22
N CYS A 491 -1.53 -45.76 -29.41
CA CYS A 491 -2.27 -45.66 -30.65
C CYS A 491 -1.86 -46.79 -31.60
N GLU A 492 -2.76 -47.75 -31.79
CA GLU A 492 -2.57 -48.95 -32.61
C GLU A 492 -1.34 -49.75 -32.18
N THR A 493 -0.26 -49.77 -32.98
CA THR A 493 0.99 -50.47 -32.70
C THR A 493 2.10 -49.55 -32.16
N HIS A 494 1.77 -48.29 -31.85
CA HIS A 494 2.74 -47.27 -31.48
C HIS A 494 2.45 -46.68 -30.10
N GLU A 495 3.48 -46.36 -29.36
CA GLU A 495 3.41 -45.47 -28.19
C GLU A 495 3.93 -44.10 -28.60
N ILE A 496 3.05 -43.11 -28.54
CA ILE A 496 3.38 -41.71 -28.87
C ILE A 496 3.57 -40.95 -27.60
N GLN A 497 4.67 -40.23 -27.49
CA GLN A 497 4.95 -39.35 -26.36
C GLN A 497 5.26 -37.96 -26.87
N VAL A 498 4.60 -36.97 -26.27
CA VAL A 498 4.82 -35.57 -26.55
C VAL A 498 5.09 -34.85 -25.24
N GLY A 499 5.89 -33.77 -25.29
CA GLY A 499 6.08 -32.88 -24.17
C GLY A 499 5.04 -31.75 -24.19
N CYS A 500 5.06 -30.93 -23.17
CA CYS A 500 4.25 -29.73 -23.11
C CYS A 500 5.05 -28.56 -22.52
N SER A 501 5.16 -27.50 -23.29
CA SER A 501 5.69 -26.22 -22.80
C SER A 501 4.52 -25.33 -22.36
N ILE A 502 4.67 -24.69 -21.22
CA ILE A 502 3.63 -23.85 -20.62
C ILE A 502 4.24 -22.49 -20.26
N GLY A 503 3.54 -21.42 -20.66
CA GLY A 503 3.80 -20.08 -20.20
C GLY A 503 2.59 -19.54 -19.47
N CYS A 504 2.78 -18.78 -18.40
CA CYS A 504 1.71 -18.22 -17.61
C CYS A 504 1.91 -16.74 -17.36
N ALA A 505 0.80 -16.00 -17.35
CA ALA A 505 0.72 -14.63 -16.86
C ALA A 505 -0.58 -14.42 -16.09
N VAL A 506 -0.59 -13.43 -15.21
CA VAL A 506 -1.65 -13.21 -14.23
C VAL A 506 -2.28 -11.83 -14.41
N TYR A 507 -3.59 -11.82 -14.55
CA TYR A 507 -4.41 -10.60 -14.54
C TYR A 507 -4.93 -10.34 -13.11
N PRO A 508 -4.90 -9.12 -12.58
CA PRO A 508 -4.34 -7.90 -13.15
C PRO A 508 -2.86 -7.64 -12.79
N GLU A 509 -2.16 -8.61 -12.19
CA GLU A 509 -0.81 -8.45 -11.64
C GLU A 509 0.22 -8.10 -12.73
N ASP A 510 0.17 -8.80 -13.87
CA ASP A 510 1.09 -8.56 -14.98
C ASP A 510 0.58 -7.48 -15.94
N SER A 511 -0.73 -7.36 -16.09
CA SER A 511 -1.38 -6.30 -16.87
C SER A 511 -2.86 -6.21 -16.51
N THR A 512 -3.40 -4.98 -16.55
CA THR A 512 -4.83 -4.71 -16.40
C THR A 512 -5.65 -4.98 -17.69
N GLU A 513 -5.00 -5.38 -18.75
CA GLU A 513 -5.61 -5.73 -20.04
C GLU A 513 -5.46 -7.23 -20.31
N LEU A 514 -6.58 -7.96 -20.39
CA LEU A 514 -6.57 -9.41 -20.58
C LEU A 514 -5.83 -9.87 -21.85
N GLN A 515 -5.96 -9.13 -22.94
CA GLN A 515 -5.27 -9.45 -24.20
C GLN A 515 -3.75 -9.32 -24.05
N THR A 516 -3.31 -8.37 -23.23
CA THR A 516 -1.90 -8.19 -22.90
C THR A 516 -1.40 -9.32 -21.99
N VAL A 517 -2.23 -9.80 -21.06
CA VAL A 517 -1.90 -10.96 -20.22
C VAL A 517 -1.72 -12.22 -21.06
N ILE A 518 -2.62 -12.45 -22.05
CA ILE A 518 -2.47 -13.58 -22.98
C ILE A 518 -1.14 -13.49 -23.74
N LYS A 519 -0.79 -12.30 -24.25
CA LYS A 519 0.50 -12.08 -24.92
C LYS A 519 1.69 -12.31 -24.00
N TYR A 520 1.54 -12.00 -22.73
CA TYR A 520 2.60 -12.25 -21.75
C TYR A 520 2.73 -13.74 -21.42
N ALA A 521 1.61 -14.45 -21.35
CA ALA A 521 1.62 -15.91 -21.23
C ALA A 521 2.30 -16.57 -22.46
N ASP A 522 2.01 -16.09 -23.67
CA ASP A 522 2.67 -16.55 -24.90
C ASP A 522 4.19 -16.26 -24.90
N LYS A 523 4.61 -15.08 -24.46
CA LYS A 523 6.04 -14.78 -24.27
C LYS A 523 6.72 -15.73 -23.28
N ALA A 524 6.05 -16.04 -22.18
CA ALA A 524 6.55 -17.00 -21.20
C ALA A 524 6.61 -18.43 -21.78
N LEU A 525 5.63 -18.79 -22.61
CA LEU A 525 5.64 -20.04 -23.36
C LEU A 525 6.83 -20.11 -24.33
N TYR A 526 7.07 -19.04 -25.08
CA TYR A 526 8.22 -18.96 -25.96
C TYR A 526 9.53 -19.15 -25.19
N TYR A 527 9.66 -18.55 -24.01
CA TYR A 527 10.80 -18.76 -23.13
C TYR A 527 10.94 -20.23 -22.68
N SER A 528 9.84 -20.91 -22.34
CA SER A 528 9.82 -22.33 -22.02
C SER A 528 10.35 -23.18 -23.18
N LYS A 529 9.91 -22.89 -24.41
CA LYS A 529 10.35 -23.58 -25.62
C LYS A 529 11.85 -23.39 -25.91
N TYR A 530 12.35 -22.17 -25.71
CA TYR A 530 13.77 -21.84 -25.96
C TYR A 530 14.73 -22.46 -24.94
N HIS A 531 14.30 -22.62 -23.69
CA HIS A 531 15.15 -23.12 -22.60
C HIS A 531 15.04 -24.62 -22.35
N GLY A 532 14.63 -25.40 -23.34
CA GLY A 532 14.70 -26.86 -23.29
C GLY A 532 13.38 -27.57 -23.30
N LYS A 533 12.27 -26.85 -23.54
CA LYS A 533 10.92 -27.41 -23.67
C LYS A 533 10.44 -28.19 -22.44
N ASN A 534 9.25 -28.76 -22.50
CA ASN A 534 8.65 -29.62 -21.48
C ASN A 534 8.75 -29.04 -20.06
N ARG A 535 8.39 -27.75 -19.93
CA ARG A 535 8.51 -26.98 -18.70
C ARG A 535 7.47 -25.88 -18.58
N PHE A 536 7.35 -25.38 -17.40
CA PHE A 536 6.54 -24.23 -17.05
C PHE A 536 7.41 -23.00 -16.83
N THR A 537 6.95 -21.84 -17.31
CA THR A 537 7.55 -20.54 -17.04
C THR A 537 6.47 -19.53 -16.68
N MET A 538 6.68 -18.84 -15.58
CA MET A 538 5.87 -17.69 -15.20
C MET A 538 6.42 -16.45 -15.89
N TYR A 539 5.54 -15.59 -16.39
CA TYR A 539 5.96 -14.31 -16.96
C TYR A 539 6.65 -13.44 -15.90
N SER A 540 7.70 -12.74 -16.29
CA SER A 540 8.33 -11.68 -15.53
C SER A 540 8.83 -10.61 -16.49
N SER A 541 8.87 -9.36 -16.04
CA SER A 541 9.31 -8.21 -16.86
C SER A 541 10.75 -8.31 -17.41
N GLY A 542 11.52 -9.27 -16.89
CA GLY A 542 12.87 -9.57 -17.35
C GLY A 542 12.95 -10.59 -18.50
N ILE A 543 11.84 -11.21 -18.91
CA ILE A 543 11.80 -12.12 -20.05
C ILE A 543 11.85 -11.30 -21.34
N SER A 544 13.05 -11.10 -21.86
CA SER A 544 13.28 -10.40 -23.13
C SER A 544 12.95 -11.33 -24.30
N SER A 545 12.08 -10.89 -25.19
CA SER A 545 11.94 -11.48 -26.52
C SER A 545 13.15 -11.03 -27.36
N ARG A 546 14.20 -11.84 -27.44
CA ARG A 546 15.15 -11.75 -28.57
C ARG A 546 14.78 -12.73 -29.64
#